data_cbd484a28421aea2b21e23895caf6f74
#
_entry.id   cbd484a28421aea2b21e23895caf6f74
#
_cell.length_a   1.000
_cell.length_b   1.000
_cell.length_c   1.000
_cell.angle_alpha   90.00
_cell.angle_beta   90.00
_cell.angle_gamma   90.00
#
_symmetry.space_group_name_H-M   'P 1'
#
loop_
_entity.id
_entity.type
_entity.pdbx_description
1 polymer ?
#
loop_
_entity_poly.entity_id
_entity_poly.type
_entity_poly.pdbx_seq_one_letter_code
_entity_poly.pdbx_strand_id
1 'polypeptide(L)'
;MARSVVASARRIVRRAATWRPKYDGTESLDVGRLISPFRYDVVVRAQLFDAVATRPQGQPVDDFVASVAHHPYAVWFRDVELRRFFPWVLEDPHEVAAAYAARVRRAIGTFESFRERGFDAGEPIMLRRLARPAASDSGVLLPRVLHLGDGGHRLALLHRTGARLEPWMHRVDPRPSRVIDNTAVLAPALRLSEGEYASFLALSFLDEPVDSLDALASGVGQACPQRLAELEALVSAQWRDPGQP
;
A
#
# COMPACT_ATOMS: atom_id res chain seq x y z
N MET A 1 17.44 26.33 -13.51
CA MET A 1 16.45 25.88 -12.53
C MET A 1 16.66 24.43 -12.03
N ALA A 2 17.11 23.46 -12.84
CA ALA A 2 17.31 22.06 -12.43
C ALA A 2 18.29 21.83 -11.24
N ARG A 3 19.34 22.65 -11.10
CA ARG A 3 20.33 22.53 -9.99
C ARG A 3 19.76 22.86 -8.61
N SER A 4 18.74 23.71 -8.52
CA SER A 4 18.10 24.09 -7.25
C SER A 4 17.22 22.97 -6.67
N VAL A 5 16.49 22.24 -7.52
CA VAL A 5 15.61 21.13 -7.10
C VAL A 5 16.43 19.96 -6.54
N VAL A 6 17.56 19.62 -7.18
CA VAL A 6 18.45 18.54 -6.71
C VAL A 6 19.13 18.90 -5.38
N ALA A 7 19.48 20.18 -5.17
CA ALA A 7 20.04 20.64 -3.91
C ALA A 7 19.02 20.62 -2.76
N SER A 8 17.77 20.98 -3.04
CA SER A 8 16.66 20.88 -2.07
C SER A 8 16.36 19.43 -1.69
N ALA A 9 16.27 18.53 -2.67
CA ALA A 9 16.07 17.10 -2.42
C ALA A 9 17.19 16.50 -1.56
N ARG A 10 18.46 16.86 -1.81
CA ARG A 10 19.60 16.42 -1.00
C ARG A 10 19.57 16.98 0.43
N ARG A 11 19.04 18.18 0.65
CA ARG A 11 18.89 18.77 1.98
C ARG A 11 17.77 18.11 2.77
N ILE A 12 16.66 17.77 2.13
CA ILE A 12 15.53 17.01 2.70
C ILE A 12 16.01 15.63 3.14
N VAL A 13 16.74 14.92 2.28
CA VAL A 13 17.33 13.60 2.58
C VAL A 13 18.28 13.65 3.79
N ARG A 14 19.09 14.70 3.93
CA ARG A 14 19.98 14.86 5.09
C ARG A 14 19.24 15.11 6.39
N ARG A 15 18.14 15.88 6.41
CA ARG A 15 17.32 16.13 7.60
C ARG A 15 16.50 14.91 7.99
N ALA A 16 15.91 14.22 7.03
CA ALA A 16 15.17 12.99 7.26
C ALA A 16 16.08 11.83 7.74
N ALA A 17 17.35 11.82 7.36
CA ALA A 17 18.32 10.80 7.79
C ALA A 17 18.65 10.85 9.29
N THR A 18 18.33 11.95 9.99
CA THR A 18 18.56 12.08 11.44
C THR A 18 17.42 11.53 12.29
N TRP A 19 16.22 11.35 11.71
CA TRP A 19 15.08 10.80 12.41
C TRP A 19 14.85 9.33 12.01
N ARG A 20 15.57 8.41 12.62
CA ARG A 20 15.40 6.97 12.46
C ARG A 20 14.87 6.39 13.75
N PRO A 21 13.60 5.99 13.83
CA PRO A 21 13.19 5.10 14.89
C PRO A 21 14.05 3.83 14.80
N LYS A 22 14.75 3.49 15.86
CA LYS A 22 15.44 2.21 15.97
C LYS A 22 14.37 1.14 16.12
N TYR A 23 14.04 0.47 15.01
CA TYR A 23 13.20 -0.72 15.09
C TYR A 23 14.10 -1.92 15.42
N ASP A 24 13.91 -2.50 16.59
CA ASP A 24 14.66 -3.66 17.08
C ASP A 24 13.93 -5.00 16.84
N GLY A 25 12.71 -4.97 16.31
CA GLY A 25 11.88 -6.15 16.05
C GLY A 25 10.98 -6.56 17.21
N THR A 26 10.98 -5.82 18.30
CA THR A 26 10.23 -6.14 19.52
C THR A 26 8.94 -5.33 19.66
N GLU A 27 8.76 -4.30 18.86
CA GLU A 27 7.61 -3.41 18.94
C GLU A 27 6.51 -3.80 17.95
N SER A 28 5.25 -3.61 18.35
CA SER A 28 4.10 -3.68 17.46
C SER A 28 4.13 -2.52 16.46
N LEU A 29 3.87 -2.80 15.20
CA LEU A 29 3.88 -1.81 14.13
C LEU A 29 2.47 -1.39 13.74
N ASP A 30 2.32 -0.13 13.39
CA ASP A 30 1.12 0.40 12.78
C ASP A 30 1.05 -0.03 11.31
N VAL A 31 -0.03 -0.74 10.95
CA VAL A 31 -0.24 -1.24 9.59
C VAL A 31 -0.40 -0.09 8.61
N GLY A 32 -1.11 0.97 8.96
CA GLY A 32 -1.31 2.15 8.12
C GLY A 32 0.02 2.77 7.69
N ARG A 33 0.95 2.88 8.64
CA ARG A 33 2.30 3.43 8.38
C ARG A 33 3.18 2.51 7.54
N LEU A 34 2.89 1.23 7.44
CA LEU A 34 3.63 0.30 6.58
C LEU A 34 3.14 0.38 5.12
N ILE A 35 1.86 0.67 4.90
CA ILE A 35 1.25 0.67 3.56
C ILE A 35 1.30 2.04 2.87
N SER A 36 1.04 3.12 3.60
CA SER A 36 1.16 4.47 3.05
C SER A 36 2.64 4.87 2.96
N PRO A 37 3.07 5.55 1.93
CA PRO A 37 2.35 6.11 0.78
C PRO A 37 2.43 5.26 -0.50
N PHE A 38 2.96 4.04 -0.49
CA PHE A 38 3.29 3.30 -1.71
C PHE A 38 2.46 2.06 -1.97
N ARG A 39 1.69 1.61 -0.98
CA ARG A 39 1.03 0.31 -1.03
C ARG A 39 -0.49 0.45 -0.96
N TYR A 40 -1.05 1.34 -1.82
CA TYR A 40 -2.50 1.47 -1.96
C TYR A 40 -3.18 0.14 -2.34
N ASP A 41 -2.42 -0.77 -2.95
CA ASP A 41 -2.86 -2.14 -3.23
C ASP A 41 -3.32 -2.92 -1.97
N VAL A 42 -2.83 -2.56 -0.79
CA VAL A 42 -3.29 -3.17 0.48
C VAL A 42 -4.69 -2.67 0.82
N VAL A 43 -5.02 -1.41 0.56
CA VAL A 43 -6.38 -0.86 0.71
C VAL A 43 -7.33 -1.58 -0.25
N VAL A 44 -6.95 -1.71 -1.51
CA VAL A 44 -7.74 -2.41 -2.53
C VAL A 44 -8.01 -3.88 -2.14
N ARG A 45 -7.03 -4.56 -1.55
CA ARG A 45 -7.22 -5.92 -1.03
C ARG A 45 -8.15 -5.95 0.19
N ALA A 46 -8.08 -4.95 1.07
CA ALA A 46 -8.99 -4.84 2.20
C ALA A 46 -10.44 -4.67 1.72
N GLN A 47 -10.67 -3.82 0.70
CA GLN A 47 -11.97 -3.67 0.06
C GLN A 47 -12.50 -4.98 -0.54
N LEU A 48 -11.64 -5.80 -1.17
CA LEU A 48 -12.04 -7.13 -1.62
C LEU A 48 -12.47 -8.02 -0.44
N PHE A 49 -11.75 -7.97 0.68
CA PHE A 49 -12.14 -8.74 1.87
C PHE A 49 -13.45 -8.24 2.49
N ASP A 50 -13.79 -6.96 2.37
CA ASP A 50 -15.11 -6.46 2.73
C ASP A 50 -16.21 -7.06 1.84
N ALA A 51 -15.96 -7.13 0.52
CA ALA A 51 -16.87 -7.80 -0.40
C ALA A 51 -17.00 -9.30 -0.10
N VAL A 52 -15.91 -9.99 0.24
CA VAL A 52 -15.95 -11.41 0.67
C VAL A 52 -16.73 -11.58 1.96
N ALA A 53 -16.55 -10.67 2.94
CA ALA A 53 -17.25 -10.74 4.22
C ALA A 53 -18.77 -10.56 4.09
N THR A 54 -19.20 -9.78 3.10
CA THR A 54 -20.62 -9.49 2.83
C THR A 54 -21.22 -10.42 1.77
N ARG A 55 -20.46 -11.40 1.27
CA ARG A 55 -20.94 -12.40 0.32
C ARG A 55 -22.17 -13.13 0.89
N PRO A 56 -23.30 -13.22 0.13
CA PRO A 56 -24.46 -13.95 0.56
C PRO A 56 -24.15 -15.41 0.90
N GLN A 57 -24.73 -15.92 1.97
CA GLN A 57 -24.58 -17.31 2.35
C GLN A 57 -25.13 -18.23 1.23
N GLY A 58 -24.31 -19.21 0.83
CA GLY A 58 -24.68 -20.13 -0.24
C GLY A 58 -24.42 -19.63 -1.67
N GLN A 59 -23.97 -18.39 -1.86
CA GLN A 59 -23.56 -17.93 -3.19
C GLN A 59 -22.38 -18.76 -3.70
N PRO A 60 -22.48 -19.37 -4.91
CA PRO A 60 -21.37 -20.08 -5.53
C PRO A 60 -20.14 -19.16 -5.67
N VAL A 61 -18.94 -19.74 -5.53
CA VAL A 61 -17.69 -18.97 -5.63
C VAL A 61 -17.53 -18.34 -7.00
N ASP A 62 -17.95 -19.04 -8.07
CA ASP A 62 -17.83 -18.53 -9.44
C ASP A 62 -18.75 -17.34 -9.70
N ASP A 63 -19.96 -17.33 -9.13
CA ASP A 63 -20.87 -16.18 -9.18
C ASP A 63 -20.30 -14.98 -8.43
N PHE A 64 -19.65 -15.21 -7.29
CA PHE A 64 -18.96 -14.16 -6.57
C PHE A 64 -17.77 -13.62 -7.37
N VAL A 65 -16.96 -14.49 -7.98
CA VAL A 65 -15.84 -14.07 -8.85
C VAL A 65 -16.33 -13.18 -9.97
N ALA A 66 -17.46 -13.55 -10.62
CA ALA A 66 -18.08 -12.74 -11.67
C ALA A 66 -18.55 -11.37 -11.13
N SER A 67 -19.16 -11.35 -9.94
CA SER A 67 -19.65 -10.10 -9.32
C SER A 67 -18.54 -9.10 -8.99
N VAL A 68 -17.32 -9.55 -8.75
CA VAL A 68 -16.15 -8.70 -8.45
C VAL A 68 -15.23 -8.47 -9.66
N ALA A 69 -15.67 -8.82 -10.88
CA ALA A 69 -14.86 -8.64 -12.09
C ALA A 69 -14.46 -7.18 -12.37
N HIS A 70 -15.26 -6.21 -11.89
CA HIS A 70 -15.00 -4.77 -12.02
C HIS A 70 -14.55 -4.11 -10.70
N HIS A 71 -14.29 -4.90 -9.67
CA HIS A 71 -13.81 -4.39 -8.39
C HIS A 71 -12.41 -3.75 -8.55
N PRO A 72 -12.04 -2.72 -7.76
CA PRO A 72 -10.68 -2.16 -7.73
C PRO A 72 -9.55 -3.19 -7.65
N TYR A 73 -9.82 -4.34 -7.04
CA TYR A 73 -8.89 -5.46 -6.98
C TYR A 73 -8.56 -6.04 -8.37
N ALA A 74 -9.48 -6.02 -9.34
CA ALA A 74 -9.22 -6.45 -10.71
C ALA A 74 -8.25 -5.49 -11.43
N VAL A 75 -8.41 -4.18 -11.17
CA VAL A 75 -7.48 -3.14 -11.68
C VAL A 75 -6.07 -3.37 -11.12
N TRP A 76 -5.95 -3.54 -9.80
CA TRP A 76 -4.66 -3.86 -9.18
C TRP A 76 -4.05 -5.13 -9.78
N PHE A 77 -4.82 -6.20 -9.91
CA PHE A 77 -4.33 -7.47 -10.41
C PHE A 77 -3.78 -7.35 -11.84
N ARG A 78 -4.52 -6.69 -12.73
CA ARG A 78 -4.13 -6.48 -14.12
C ARG A 78 -2.94 -5.52 -14.25
N ASP A 79 -3.05 -4.31 -13.66
CA ASP A 79 -2.14 -3.20 -13.94
C ASP A 79 -0.88 -3.20 -13.07
N VAL A 80 -0.91 -3.89 -11.93
CA VAL A 80 0.26 -4.04 -11.06
C VAL A 80 0.81 -5.46 -11.11
N GLU A 81 0.01 -6.46 -10.73
CA GLU A 81 0.50 -7.83 -10.57
C GLU A 81 0.86 -8.46 -11.92
N LEU A 82 -0.09 -8.55 -12.86
CA LEU A 82 0.16 -9.18 -14.16
C LEU A 82 1.18 -8.38 -14.96
N ARG A 83 0.99 -7.06 -15.08
CA ARG A 83 1.88 -6.21 -15.88
C ARG A 83 3.34 -6.30 -15.42
N ARG A 84 3.57 -6.48 -14.12
CA ARG A 84 4.92 -6.52 -13.56
C ARG A 84 5.55 -7.89 -13.59
N PHE A 85 4.79 -8.93 -13.28
CA PHE A 85 5.34 -10.27 -13.03
C PHE A 85 4.99 -11.31 -14.10
N PHE A 86 3.89 -11.08 -14.83
CA PHE A 86 3.34 -12.03 -15.81
C PHE A 86 2.80 -11.31 -17.04
N PRO A 87 3.60 -10.40 -17.68
CA PRO A 87 3.09 -9.56 -18.78
C PRO A 87 2.54 -10.35 -19.96
N TRP A 88 3.04 -11.56 -20.18
CA TRP A 88 2.55 -12.45 -21.27
C TRP A 88 1.10 -12.89 -21.07
N VAL A 89 0.60 -12.97 -19.84
CA VAL A 89 -0.81 -13.30 -19.57
C VAL A 89 -1.76 -12.21 -20.09
N LEU A 90 -1.28 -10.96 -20.20
CA LEU A 90 -2.10 -9.84 -20.70
C LEU A 90 -2.41 -9.92 -22.20
N GLU A 91 -1.74 -10.80 -22.95
CA GLU A 91 -1.94 -11.00 -24.38
C GLU A 91 -3.24 -11.75 -24.69
N ASP A 92 -3.76 -12.54 -23.73
CA ASP A 92 -5.01 -13.29 -23.85
C ASP A 92 -6.02 -12.90 -22.76
N PRO A 93 -7.16 -12.27 -23.11
CA PRO A 93 -8.21 -11.92 -22.16
C PRO A 93 -8.79 -13.11 -21.37
N HIS A 94 -8.79 -14.32 -21.97
CA HIS A 94 -9.27 -15.53 -21.28
C HIS A 94 -8.28 -15.97 -20.19
N GLU A 95 -6.99 -15.90 -20.48
CA GLU A 95 -5.97 -16.18 -19.47
C GLU A 95 -6.01 -15.15 -18.32
N VAL A 96 -6.20 -13.88 -18.63
CA VAL A 96 -6.39 -12.82 -17.61
C VAL A 96 -7.57 -13.16 -16.70
N ALA A 97 -8.74 -13.50 -17.28
CA ALA A 97 -9.94 -13.84 -16.53
C ALA A 97 -9.72 -15.08 -15.66
N ALA A 98 -9.11 -16.12 -16.19
CA ALA A 98 -8.80 -17.36 -15.45
C ALA A 98 -7.82 -17.11 -14.29
N ALA A 99 -6.76 -16.34 -14.53
CA ALA A 99 -5.79 -15.96 -13.52
C ALA A 99 -6.42 -15.09 -12.41
N TYR A 100 -7.28 -14.14 -12.79
CA TYR A 100 -8.03 -13.32 -11.83
C TYR A 100 -8.95 -14.19 -10.95
N ALA A 101 -9.73 -15.08 -11.57
CA ALA A 101 -10.60 -16.00 -10.84
C ALA A 101 -9.83 -16.86 -9.83
N ALA A 102 -8.68 -17.41 -10.24
CA ALA A 102 -7.81 -18.17 -9.34
C ALA A 102 -7.29 -17.29 -8.17
N ARG A 103 -6.97 -16.04 -8.45
CA ARG A 103 -6.50 -15.09 -7.43
C ARG A 103 -7.61 -14.75 -6.43
N VAL A 104 -8.86 -14.50 -6.88
CA VAL A 104 -10.01 -14.24 -6.02
C VAL A 104 -10.32 -15.45 -5.15
N ARG A 105 -10.34 -16.67 -5.71
CA ARG A 105 -10.55 -17.90 -4.93
C ARG A 105 -9.50 -18.06 -3.82
N ARG A 106 -8.23 -17.76 -4.12
CA ARG A 106 -7.16 -17.77 -3.11
C ARG A 106 -7.40 -16.72 -2.02
N ALA A 107 -7.84 -15.51 -2.39
CA ALA A 107 -8.16 -14.47 -1.43
C ALA A 107 -9.31 -14.89 -0.51
N ILE A 108 -10.37 -15.53 -1.03
CA ILE A 108 -11.45 -16.11 -0.24
C ILE A 108 -10.92 -17.12 0.77
N GLY A 109 -10.11 -18.09 0.34
CA GLY A 109 -9.53 -19.09 1.25
C GLY A 109 -8.64 -18.47 2.33
N THR A 110 -7.89 -17.41 1.99
CA THR A 110 -7.08 -16.65 2.96
C THR A 110 -7.97 -15.96 3.99
N PHE A 111 -9.07 -15.32 3.55
CA PHE A 111 -10.04 -14.66 4.43
C PHE A 111 -10.72 -15.66 5.38
N GLU A 112 -11.21 -16.78 4.85
CA GLU A 112 -11.89 -17.82 5.63
C GLU A 112 -10.92 -18.42 6.67
N SER A 113 -9.70 -18.75 6.27
CA SER A 113 -8.66 -19.22 7.19
C SER A 113 -8.36 -18.21 8.30
N PHE A 114 -8.24 -16.93 7.95
CA PHE A 114 -7.99 -15.88 8.94
C PHE A 114 -9.17 -15.70 9.91
N ARG A 115 -10.40 -15.77 9.40
CA ARG A 115 -11.62 -15.67 10.21
C ARG A 115 -11.74 -16.82 11.21
N GLU A 116 -11.37 -18.04 10.79
CA GLU A 116 -11.51 -19.25 11.61
C GLU A 116 -10.36 -19.42 12.62
N ARG A 117 -9.14 -19.12 12.23
CA ARG A 117 -7.92 -19.44 12.99
C ARG A 117 -7.11 -18.23 13.42
N GLY A 118 -7.48 -17.05 12.95
CA GLY A 118 -6.68 -15.85 13.15
C GLY A 118 -5.44 -15.81 12.25
N PHE A 119 -4.44 -15.08 12.67
CA PHE A 119 -3.18 -14.93 11.95
C PHE A 119 -2.33 -16.20 12.08
N ASP A 120 -1.85 -16.72 10.96
CA ASP A 120 -0.96 -17.89 10.93
C ASP A 120 0.49 -17.46 11.16
N ALA A 121 1.05 -17.85 12.30
CA ALA A 121 2.45 -17.58 12.66
C ALA A 121 3.45 -18.36 11.76
N GLY A 122 3.02 -19.45 11.10
CA GLY A 122 3.84 -20.20 10.15
C GLY A 122 4.08 -19.44 8.84
N GLU A 123 3.22 -18.46 8.55
CA GLU A 123 3.32 -17.61 7.36
C GLU A 123 3.49 -16.11 7.74
N PRO A 124 4.63 -15.68 8.27
CA PRO A 124 4.82 -14.30 8.69
C PRO A 124 4.79 -13.32 7.51
N ILE A 125 4.39 -12.08 7.80
CA ILE A 125 4.54 -10.97 6.86
C ILE A 125 6.01 -10.63 6.74
N MET A 126 6.52 -10.53 5.52
CA MET A 126 7.91 -10.18 5.27
C MET A 126 8.05 -8.68 5.11
N LEU A 127 8.75 -8.06 6.04
CA LEU A 127 9.19 -6.67 5.96
C LEU A 127 10.61 -6.60 5.42
N ARG A 128 10.92 -5.53 4.72
CA ARG A 128 12.26 -5.27 4.22
C ARG A 128 12.80 -3.99 4.82
N ARG A 129 14.07 -4.05 5.21
CA ARG A 129 14.77 -2.89 5.74
C ARG A 129 15.42 -2.11 4.62
N LEU A 130 15.21 -0.79 4.65
CA LEU A 130 15.95 0.13 3.79
C LEU A 130 17.24 0.56 4.52
N ALA A 131 18.39 0.22 3.95
CA ALA A 131 19.67 0.61 4.53
C ALA A 131 19.96 2.14 4.39
N ARG A 132 19.29 2.79 3.43
CA ARG A 132 19.41 4.23 3.12
C ARG A 132 18.05 4.73 2.64
N PRO A 133 17.83 6.08 2.57
CA PRO A 133 16.68 6.60 1.85
C PRO A 133 16.62 5.93 0.47
N ALA A 134 15.58 5.17 0.21
CA ALA A 134 15.41 4.48 -1.07
C ALA A 134 14.45 5.27 -1.94
N ALA A 135 14.75 5.34 -3.22
CA ALA A 135 13.78 5.76 -4.20
C ALA A 135 12.80 4.60 -4.46
N SER A 136 11.50 4.91 -4.52
CA SER A 136 10.53 4.02 -5.15
C SER A 136 10.84 3.88 -6.64
N ASP A 137 10.21 2.96 -7.32
CA ASP A 137 10.32 2.84 -8.77
C ASP A 137 9.71 4.04 -9.52
N SER A 138 8.87 4.84 -8.88
CA SER A 138 8.40 6.15 -9.35
C SER A 138 9.34 7.32 -9.02
N GLY A 139 10.49 7.07 -8.38
CA GLY A 139 11.50 8.09 -8.08
C GLY A 139 11.30 8.85 -6.77
N VAL A 140 10.27 8.53 -6.00
CA VAL A 140 10.02 9.17 -4.70
C VAL A 140 10.97 8.65 -3.64
N LEU A 141 11.69 9.55 -2.96
CA LEU A 141 12.59 9.21 -1.87
C LEU A 141 11.86 9.05 -0.55
N LEU A 142 12.09 7.93 0.13
CA LEU A 142 11.56 7.67 1.46
C LEU A 142 12.65 7.66 2.52
N PRO A 143 12.41 8.32 3.65
CA PRO A 143 13.27 8.20 4.83
C PRO A 143 12.99 6.91 5.64
N ARG A 144 12.02 6.08 5.25
CA ARG A 144 11.53 4.94 6.05
C ARG A 144 12.53 3.82 6.14
N VAL A 145 12.52 3.18 7.30
CA VAL A 145 13.41 2.05 7.61
C VAL A 145 12.80 0.72 7.20
N LEU A 146 11.46 0.59 7.24
CA LEU A 146 10.74 -0.65 6.94
C LEU A 146 9.66 -0.42 5.89
N HIS A 147 9.48 -1.41 5.02
CA HIS A 147 8.36 -1.48 4.06
C HIS A 147 7.91 -2.92 3.86
N LEU A 148 6.68 -3.09 3.36
CA LEU A 148 6.14 -4.40 3.04
C LEU A 148 6.90 -5.04 1.87
N GLY A 149 7.49 -6.22 2.10
CA GLY A 149 8.12 -7.04 1.07
C GLY A 149 7.19 -8.11 0.51
N ASP A 150 6.52 -8.86 1.40
CA ASP A 150 5.55 -9.90 1.06
C ASP A 150 4.48 -10.04 2.15
N GLY A 151 3.35 -10.71 1.83
CA GLY A 151 2.23 -10.89 2.76
C GLY A 151 1.15 -9.81 2.64
N GLY A 152 1.02 -9.18 1.46
CA GLY A 152 0.06 -8.08 1.22
C GLY A 152 -1.39 -8.41 1.54
N HIS A 153 -1.86 -9.65 1.32
CA HIS A 153 -3.22 -10.07 1.72
C HIS A 153 -3.38 -10.16 3.23
N ARG A 154 -2.39 -10.72 3.93
CA ARG A 154 -2.40 -10.80 5.40
C ARG A 154 -2.34 -9.41 6.04
N LEU A 155 -1.52 -8.52 5.47
CA LEU A 155 -1.48 -7.13 5.92
C LEU A 155 -2.80 -6.39 5.66
N ALA A 156 -3.49 -6.69 4.55
CA ALA A 156 -4.82 -6.13 4.25
C ALA A 156 -5.89 -6.59 5.25
N LEU A 157 -5.82 -7.84 5.72
CA LEU A 157 -6.70 -8.34 6.79
C LEU A 157 -6.46 -7.62 8.12
N LEU A 158 -5.20 -7.39 8.49
CA LEU A 158 -4.87 -6.61 9.68
C LEU A 158 -5.33 -5.14 9.53
N HIS A 159 -5.11 -4.53 8.37
CA HIS A 159 -5.57 -3.18 8.08
C HIS A 159 -7.09 -3.04 8.21
N ARG A 160 -7.84 -3.98 7.62
CA ARG A 160 -9.30 -4.04 7.67
C ARG A 160 -9.84 -4.15 9.10
N THR A 161 -9.16 -4.87 9.97
CA THR A 161 -9.58 -5.08 11.37
C THR A 161 -9.06 -4.01 12.34
N GLY A 162 -8.28 -3.05 11.87
CA GLY A 162 -7.60 -2.08 12.72
C GLY A 162 -6.53 -2.70 13.65
N ALA A 163 -6.13 -3.94 13.38
CA ALA A 163 -5.15 -4.64 14.20
C ALA A 163 -3.73 -4.12 13.94
N ARG A 164 -2.91 -4.13 14.97
CA ARG A 164 -1.47 -3.86 14.85
C ARG A 164 -0.73 -5.10 14.34
N LEU A 165 0.40 -4.88 13.70
CA LEU A 165 1.30 -5.96 13.32
C LEU A 165 2.23 -6.28 14.50
N GLU A 166 1.93 -7.35 15.21
CA GLU A 166 2.70 -7.80 16.37
C GLU A 166 4.06 -8.40 15.97
N PRO A 167 5.07 -8.40 16.87
CA PRO A 167 6.42 -8.90 16.55
C PRO A 167 6.45 -10.34 16.01
N TRP A 168 5.58 -11.20 16.51
CA TRP A 168 5.50 -12.60 16.09
C TRP A 168 4.83 -12.80 14.70
N MET A 169 4.11 -11.80 14.20
CA MET A 169 3.40 -11.84 12.91
C MET A 169 4.31 -11.52 11.72
N HIS A 170 5.53 -11.03 11.94
CA HIS A 170 6.39 -10.59 10.86
C HIS A 170 7.84 -11.01 11.04
N ARG A 171 8.57 -10.96 9.93
CA ARG A 171 10.04 -11.07 9.90
C ARG A 171 10.62 -9.97 9.06
N VAL A 172 11.81 -9.51 9.41
CA VAL A 172 12.55 -8.49 8.67
C VAL A 172 13.63 -9.17 7.82
N ASP A 173 13.49 -9.04 6.51
CA ASP A 173 14.53 -9.46 5.57
C ASP A 173 15.58 -8.34 5.47
N PRO A 174 16.84 -8.61 5.82
CA PRO A 174 17.91 -7.60 5.77
C PRO A 174 18.35 -7.26 4.34
N ARG A 175 17.96 -8.05 3.35
CA ARG A 175 18.36 -7.83 1.95
C ARG A 175 17.74 -6.55 1.41
N PRO A 176 18.53 -5.67 0.78
CA PRO A 176 17.99 -4.47 0.16
C PRO A 176 17.03 -4.86 -0.98
N SER A 177 15.92 -4.15 -1.09
CA SER A 177 15.01 -4.33 -2.21
C SER A 177 14.52 -3.00 -2.75
N ARG A 178 14.05 -3.01 -4.01
CA ARG A 178 13.32 -1.86 -4.56
C ARG A 178 11.97 -1.76 -3.86
N VAL A 179 11.60 -0.53 -3.54
CA VAL A 179 10.25 -0.22 -3.08
C VAL A 179 9.34 -0.19 -4.29
N ILE A 180 8.34 -1.06 -4.31
CA ILE A 180 7.30 -1.06 -5.33
C ILE A 180 6.27 -0.01 -4.96
N ASP A 181 6.11 0.99 -5.82
CA ASP A 181 5.11 2.02 -5.66
C ASP A 181 3.82 1.65 -6.43
N ASN A 182 2.93 0.95 -5.72
CA ASN A 182 1.65 0.58 -6.30
C ASN A 182 0.67 1.77 -6.33
N THR A 183 0.89 2.77 -5.50
CA THR A 183 0.01 3.96 -5.42
C THR A 183 0.13 4.80 -6.68
N ALA A 184 1.34 5.01 -7.19
CA ALA A 184 1.56 5.76 -8.43
C ALA A 184 0.86 5.15 -9.66
N VAL A 185 0.62 3.82 -9.64
CA VAL A 185 -0.14 3.13 -10.70
C VAL A 185 -1.63 3.18 -10.42
N LEU A 186 -2.04 2.94 -9.16
CA LEU A 186 -3.45 2.74 -8.82
C LEU A 186 -4.21 4.06 -8.67
N ALA A 187 -3.60 5.12 -8.18
CA ALA A 187 -4.28 6.40 -7.99
C ALA A 187 -4.92 6.92 -9.30
N PRO A 188 -4.19 7.01 -10.43
CA PRO A 188 -4.80 7.42 -11.70
C PRO A 188 -5.71 6.34 -12.30
N ALA A 189 -5.37 5.06 -12.20
CA ALA A 189 -6.14 3.97 -12.79
C ALA A 189 -7.51 3.79 -12.13
N LEU A 190 -7.62 4.06 -10.83
CA LEU A 190 -8.86 4.02 -10.06
C LEU A 190 -9.55 5.38 -10.00
N ARG A 191 -8.92 6.43 -10.51
CA ARG A 191 -9.42 7.81 -10.45
C ARG A 191 -9.74 8.22 -9.01
N LEU A 192 -8.78 7.98 -8.11
CA LEU A 192 -8.97 8.38 -6.71
C LEU A 192 -9.28 9.87 -6.63
N SER A 193 -10.28 10.20 -5.82
CA SER A 193 -10.52 11.59 -5.43
C SER A 193 -9.37 12.12 -4.58
N GLU A 194 -9.24 13.45 -4.52
CA GLU A 194 -8.27 14.10 -3.64
C GLU A 194 -8.41 13.64 -2.19
N GLY A 195 -9.65 13.55 -1.69
CA GLY A 195 -9.92 13.11 -0.32
C GLY A 195 -9.50 11.66 -0.04
N GLU A 196 -9.75 10.72 -0.98
CA GLU A 196 -9.30 9.33 -0.86
C GLU A 196 -7.77 9.25 -0.82
N TYR A 197 -7.10 10.00 -1.69
CA TYR A 197 -5.65 10.03 -1.72
C TYR A 197 -5.06 10.69 -0.48
N ALA A 198 -5.61 11.83 -0.04
CA ALA A 198 -5.20 12.53 1.18
C ALA A 198 -5.40 11.65 2.42
N SER A 199 -6.55 11.00 2.54
CA SER A 199 -6.87 10.07 3.63
C SER A 199 -5.91 8.86 3.65
N PHE A 200 -5.53 8.34 2.48
CA PHE A 200 -4.51 7.29 2.40
C PHE A 200 -3.13 7.79 2.83
N LEU A 201 -2.71 8.96 2.39
CA LEU A 201 -1.43 9.54 2.81
C LEU A 201 -1.43 9.84 4.31
N ALA A 202 -2.58 10.28 4.88
CA ALA A 202 -2.71 10.55 6.30
C ALA A 202 -2.28 9.37 7.18
N LEU A 203 -2.53 8.13 6.78
CA LEU A 203 -2.07 6.91 7.47
C LEU A 203 -0.56 6.91 7.78
N SER A 204 0.22 7.70 7.05
CA SER A 204 1.67 7.82 7.23
C SER A 204 2.07 8.87 8.26
N PHE A 205 1.25 9.87 8.43
CA PHE A 205 1.62 11.12 9.11
C PHE A 205 0.76 11.41 10.32
N LEU A 206 -0.54 11.08 10.26
CA LEU A 206 -1.56 11.42 11.25
C LEU A 206 -2.21 10.16 11.81
N ASP A 207 -2.88 10.30 12.93
CA ASP A 207 -3.65 9.21 13.54
C ASP A 207 -5.11 9.19 13.04
N GLU A 208 -5.56 10.29 12.43
CA GLU A 208 -6.92 10.45 11.90
C GLU A 208 -6.93 10.67 10.39
N PRO A 209 -7.98 10.21 9.67
CA PRO A 209 -8.14 10.49 8.25
C PRO A 209 -8.45 11.97 8.01
N VAL A 210 -8.18 12.44 6.80
CA VAL A 210 -8.49 13.80 6.33
C VAL A 210 -9.20 13.71 4.98
N ASP A 211 -9.89 14.78 4.59
CA ASP A 211 -10.73 14.83 3.39
C ASP A 211 -10.13 15.62 2.21
N SER A 212 -8.96 16.25 2.43
CA SER A 212 -8.28 17.03 1.40
C SER A 212 -6.77 17.10 1.63
N LEU A 213 -6.01 17.43 0.57
CA LEU A 213 -4.56 17.63 0.66
C LEU A 213 -4.20 18.85 1.50
N ASP A 214 -5.02 19.88 1.49
CA ASP A 214 -4.82 21.08 2.32
C ASP A 214 -5.01 20.73 3.81
N ALA A 215 -6.04 19.96 4.16
CA ALA A 215 -6.26 19.50 5.51
C ALA A 215 -5.11 18.60 5.98
N LEU A 216 -4.62 17.73 5.09
CA LEU A 216 -3.45 16.90 5.36
C LEU A 216 -2.20 17.73 5.64
N ALA A 217 -1.90 18.72 4.78
CA ALA A 217 -0.74 19.59 4.94
C ALA A 217 -0.81 20.38 6.24
N SER A 218 -1.99 20.92 6.57
CA SER A 218 -2.25 21.64 7.82
C SER A 218 -2.04 20.74 9.04
N GLY A 219 -2.63 19.53 9.04
CA GLY A 219 -2.48 18.56 10.12
C GLY A 219 -1.03 18.11 10.33
N VAL A 220 -0.30 17.83 9.25
CA VAL A 220 1.12 17.49 9.30
C VAL A 220 1.97 18.66 9.80
N GLY A 221 1.64 19.90 9.36
CA GLY A 221 2.32 21.10 9.85
C GLY A 221 2.15 21.31 11.36
N GLN A 222 1.04 20.89 11.93
CA GLN A 222 0.78 20.96 13.38
C GLN A 222 1.39 19.78 14.15
N ALA A 223 1.15 18.55 13.69
CA ALA A 223 1.53 17.34 14.43
C ALA A 223 3.01 16.96 14.25
N CYS A 224 3.56 17.13 13.05
CA CYS A 224 4.94 16.74 12.72
C CYS A 224 5.57 17.66 11.66
N PRO A 225 5.79 18.96 11.97
CA PRO A 225 6.23 19.96 10.99
C PRO A 225 7.55 19.62 10.28
N GLN A 226 8.41 18.83 10.92
CA GLN A 226 9.66 18.34 10.32
C GLN A 226 9.45 17.39 9.13
N ARG A 227 8.22 16.87 8.94
CA ARG A 227 7.86 15.95 7.83
C ARG A 227 7.08 16.64 6.71
N LEU A 228 6.75 17.92 6.85
CA LEU A 228 5.95 18.64 5.85
C LEU A 228 6.61 18.61 4.46
N ALA A 229 7.92 18.80 4.39
CA ALA A 229 8.65 18.71 3.12
C ALA A 229 8.67 17.29 2.51
N GLU A 230 8.54 16.23 3.34
CA GLU A 230 8.36 14.86 2.86
C GLU A 230 6.98 14.72 2.21
N LEU A 231 5.93 15.22 2.85
CA LEU A 231 4.57 15.20 2.30
C LEU A 231 4.48 15.97 0.97
N GLU A 232 5.03 17.19 0.91
CA GLU A 232 5.03 18.00 -0.31
C GLU A 232 5.72 17.28 -1.48
N ALA A 233 6.85 16.61 -1.21
CA ALA A 233 7.55 15.83 -2.23
C ALA A 233 6.72 14.62 -2.71
N LEU A 234 5.99 13.96 -1.81
CA LEU A 234 5.12 12.82 -2.16
C LEU A 234 3.94 13.26 -3.02
N VAL A 235 3.24 14.32 -2.61
CA VAL A 235 2.10 14.87 -3.35
C VAL A 235 2.54 15.31 -4.74
N SER A 236 3.64 16.06 -4.84
CA SER A 236 4.15 16.54 -6.12
C SER A 236 4.60 15.43 -7.07
N ALA A 237 5.01 14.28 -6.55
CA ALA A 237 5.50 13.16 -7.36
C ALA A 237 4.41 12.18 -7.78
N GLN A 238 3.35 12.03 -7.01
CA GLN A 238 2.36 10.96 -7.19
C GLN A 238 0.96 11.46 -7.51
N TRP A 239 0.58 12.63 -6.95
CA TRP A 239 -0.75 13.16 -7.18
C TRP A 239 -0.84 13.86 -8.52
N ARG A 240 -1.79 13.41 -9.33
CA ARG A 240 -2.24 14.12 -10.54
C ARG A 240 -3.74 14.28 -10.41
N ASP A 241 -4.19 15.50 -10.41
CA ASP A 241 -5.61 15.80 -10.41
C ASP A 241 -6.29 15.08 -11.59
N PRO A 242 -7.24 14.16 -11.33
CA PRO A 242 -7.92 13.44 -12.41
C PRO A 242 -8.77 14.36 -13.32
N GLY A 243 -9.00 15.60 -12.90
CA GLY A 243 -9.68 16.66 -13.68
C GLY A 243 -8.75 17.54 -14.53
N GLN A 244 -7.43 17.42 -14.38
CA GLN A 244 -6.45 18.13 -15.22
C GLN A 244 -6.03 17.27 -16.42
N PRO A 245 -6.09 17.79 -17.67
CA PRO A 245 -5.69 17.08 -18.87
C PRO A 245 -4.17 16.85 -18.95
#